data_764bc8c4e020c34453926cf856133911
#
_entry.id   764bc8c4e020c34453926cf856133911
#
_cell.length_a   1.000
_cell.length_b   1.000
_cell.length_c   1.000
_cell.angle_alpha   90.00
_cell.angle_beta   90.00
_cell.angle_gamma   90.00
#
_symmetry.space_group_name_H-M   'P 1'
#
loop_
_entity.id
_entity.type
_entity.pdbx_description
1 polymer ?
#
loop_
_entity_poly.entity_id
_entity_poly.type
_entity_poly.pdbx_seq_one_letter_code
_entity_poly.pdbx_strand_id
1 'polypeptide(L)'
;MVTNVIFAKEKSTLYSMTYDYAHLICFSPTHSSHMIGETVLQGLGTGHVSETDLTYEKPEENLTIHSGITVIVVPVYGGRIAETALERMEGIYGQDSPAVAVVVYGNRDYDDALLELRDWCVAHGFVPVAGAAFIGEHSYSRPNRPIAGGRPDNPDLQKARAFGEQVGRLLNRFQTLDEVAPI
;
A
#
# COMPACT_ATOMS: atom_id res chain seq x y z
N MET A 1 0.21 4.18 16.64
CA MET A 1 0.13 2.70 16.61
C MET A 1 0.11 2.31 15.14
N VAL A 2 0.94 1.38 14.67
CA VAL A 2 0.85 0.88 13.30
C VAL A 2 -0.01 -0.37 13.37
N THR A 3 -1.16 -0.39 12.71
CA THR A 3 -2.00 -1.58 12.60
C THR A 3 -1.56 -2.32 11.33
N ASN A 4 -0.86 -3.43 11.50
CA ASN A 4 -0.50 -4.34 10.41
C ASN A 4 -1.55 -5.45 10.38
N VAL A 5 -2.24 -5.59 9.27
CA VAL A 5 -3.18 -6.70 9.06
C VAL A 5 -2.60 -7.58 7.94
N ILE A 6 -2.26 -8.82 8.27
CA ILE A 6 -1.76 -9.82 7.32
C ILE A 6 -2.86 -10.85 7.10
N PHE A 7 -3.19 -11.11 5.86
CA PHE A 7 -4.42 -11.76 5.42
C PHE A 7 -4.23 -13.14 4.78
N ALA A 8 -3.29 -13.95 5.28
CA ALA A 8 -3.06 -15.28 4.71
C ALA A 8 -3.31 -16.42 5.69
N LYS A 9 -3.91 -17.50 5.20
CA LYS A 9 -4.04 -18.77 5.91
C LYS A 9 -2.73 -19.55 5.81
N GLU A 10 -2.15 -19.96 6.95
CA GLU A 10 -1.00 -20.86 6.95
C GLU A 10 -1.39 -22.26 6.44
N LYS A 11 -0.73 -22.72 5.39
CA LYS A 11 -0.62 -24.13 5.00
C LYS A 11 0.85 -24.53 4.91
N SER A 12 1.15 -25.68 5.45
CA SER A 12 2.49 -26.22 5.59
C SER A 12 2.98 -26.95 4.34
N THR A 13 3.42 -26.27 3.29
CA THR A 13 4.28 -26.87 2.25
C THR A 13 5.03 -25.75 1.55
N LEU A 14 6.36 -25.81 1.62
CA LEU A 14 7.30 -24.81 1.14
C LEU A 14 7.43 -24.83 -0.38
N TYR A 15 6.82 -23.89 -1.05
CA TYR A 15 7.24 -23.46 -2.39
C TYR A 15 7.21 -21.93 -2.42
N SER A 16 8.12 -21.32 -3.17
CA SER A 16 8.43 -19.90 -3.13
C SER A 16 7.84 -19.19 -4.35
N MET A 17 6.90 -18.26 -4.15
CA MET A 17 6.63 -17.22 -5.14
C MET A 17 7.61 -16.07 -4.89
N THR A 18 8.65 -15.96 -5.71
CA THR A 18 9.51 -14.77 -5.73
C THR A 18 8.94 -13.80 -6.76
N TYR A 19 8.60 -12.61 -6.31
CA TYR A 19 8.22 -11.52 -7.21
C TYR A 19 9.46 -10.69 -7.52
N ASP A 20 10.04 -10.88 -8.71
CA ASP A 20 11.17 -10.06 -9.17
C ASP A 20 10.74 -8.62 -9.50
N TYR A 21 9.44 -8.41 -9.70
CA TYR A 21 8.85 -7.13 -10.08
C TYR A 21 7.85 -6.64 -9.04
N ALA A 22 7.91 -5.36 -8.77
CA ALA A 22 6.89 -4.66 -8.01
C ALA A 22 6.40 -3.42 -8.76
N HIS A 23 5.18 -3.02 -8.49
CA HIS A 23 4.60 -1.78 -8.96
C HIS A 23 4.16 -0.92 -7.79
N LEU A 24 4.54 0.37 -7.78
CA LEU A 24 4.06 1.35 -6.83
C LEU A 24 2.97 2.20 -7.48
N ILE A 25 1.77 2.18 -6.92
CA ILE A 25 0.71 3.15 -7.23
C ILE A 25 0.60 4.09 -6.06
N CYS A 26 0.89 5.38 -6.28
CA CYS A 26 1.02 6.35 -5.19
C CYS A 26 0.30 7.66 -5.49
N PHE A 27 -0.49 8.14 -4.51
CA PHE A 27 -0.95 9.53 -4.45
C PHE A 27 -0.37 10.18 -3.18
N SER A 28 0.48 11.22 -3.33
CA SER A 28 1.27 11.74 -2.21
C SER A 28 1.56 13.24 -2.28
N PRO A 29 0.56 14.11 -2.10
CA PRO A 29 0.73 15.57 -2.19
C PRO A 29 1.78 16.16 -1.24
N THR A 30 2.05 15.51 -0.10
CA THR A 30 3.05 15.93 0.90
C THR A 30 4.26 15.01 0.97
N HIS A 31 4.41 14.10 0.00
CA HIS A 31 5.48 13.09 -0.08
C HIS A 31 5.47 12.01 1.02
N SER A 32 4.60 12.10 2.02
CA SER A 32 4.56 11.14 3.15
C SER A 32 4.12 9.73 2.72
N SER A 33 3.09 9.63 1.87
CA SER A 33 2.62 8.33 1.35
C SER A 33 3.68 7.70 0.45
N HIS A 34 4.36 8.48 -0.38
CA HIS A 34 5.43 8.01 -1.25
C HIS A 34 6.59 7.41 -0.44
N MET A 35 7.08 8.11 0.59
CA MET A 35 8.14 7.61 1.48
C MET A 35 7.77 6.27 2.13
N ILE A 36 6.54 6.11 2.57
CA ILE A 36 6.04 4.85 3.14
C ILE A 36 5.99 3.76 2.07
N GLY A 37 5.43 4.05 0.89
CA GLY A 37 5.34 3.09 -0.23
C GLY A 37 6.70 2.56 -0.67
N GLU A 38 7.65 3.45 -0.93
CA GLU A 38 9.03 3.08 -1.26
C GLU A 38 9.67 2.22 -0.17
N THR A 39 9.44 2.56 1.10
CA THR A 39 10.03 1.83 2.22
C THR A 39 9.40 0.43 2.36
N VAL A 40 8.10 0.27 2.10
CA VAL A 40 7.46 -1.05 2.02
C VAL A 40 8.06 -1.88 0.89
N LEU A 41 8.26 -1.30 -0.30
CA LEU A 41 8.90 -1.97 -1.43
C LEU A 41 10.33 -2.41 -1.13
N GLN A 42 11.11 -1.56 -0.46
CA GLN A 42 12.45 -1.95 -0.01
C GLN A 42 12.42 -3.16 0.94
N GLY A 43 11.40 -3.24 1.80
CA GLY A 43 11.17 -4.38 2.69
C GLY A 43 10.76 -5.65 1.93
N LEU A 44 9.96 -5.52 0.87
CA LEU A 44 9.58 -6.64 0.00
C LEU A 44 10.80 -7.29 -0.68
N GLY A 45 11.86 -6.51 -0.95
CA GLY A 45 13.10 -7.02 -1.53
C GLY A 45 13.01 -7.37 -3.01
N THR A 46 12.12 -6.73 -3.76
CA THR A 46 11.94 -6.94 -5.22
C THR A 46 13.09 -6.29 -6.00
N GLY A 47 13.54 -6.94 -7.08
CA GLY A 47 14.68 -6.48 -7.89
C GLY A 47 14.36 -5.30 -8.81
N HIS A 48 13.13 -5.24 -9.30
CA HIS A 48 12.66 -4.22 -10.24
C HIS A 48 11.39 -3.56 -9.74
N VAL A 49 11.36 -2.23 -9.77
CA VAL A 49 10.21 -1.43 -9.37
C VAL A 49 9.81 -0.51 -10.52
N SER A 50 8.53 -0.53 -10.88
CA SER A 50 7.89 0.50 -11.69
C SER A 50 6.95 1.33 -10.83
N GLU A 51 6.67 2.57 -11.24
CA GLU A 51 5.83 3.50 -10.47
C GLU A 51 4.79 4.18 -11.35
N THR A 52 3.59 4.36 -10.77
CA THR A 52 2.54 5.25 -11.26
C THR A 52 2.27 6.29 -10.19
N ASP A 53 2.86 7.47 -10.34
CA ASP A 53 2.64 8.62 -9.46
C ASP A 53 1.35 9.34 -9.88
N LEU A 54 0.35 9.27 -9.01
CA LEU A 54 -0.96 9.90 -9.19
C LEU A 54 -1.04 11.29 -8.55
N THR A 55 0.08 11.84 -8.06
CA THR A 55 0.09 13.09 -7.27
C THR A 55 -0.36 14.30 -8.09
N TYR A 56 -0.06 14.32 -9.39
CA TYR A 56 -0.36 15.46 -10.26
C TYR A 56 -1.44 15.16 -11.28
N GLU A 57 -1.44 13.95 -11.85
CA GLU A 57 -2.34 13.57 -12.93
C GLU A 57 -2.70 12.09 -12.87
N LYS A 58 -3.75 11.68 -13.55
CA LYS A 58 -4.09 10.28 -13.77
C LYS A 58 -3.38 9.77 -15.03
N PRO A 59 -3.20 8.45 -15.20
CA PRO A 59 -2.73 7.88 -16.46
C PRO A 59 -3.61 8.33 -17.64
N GLU A 60 -2.97 8.65 -18.77
CA GLU A 60 -3.71 9.07 -19.97
C GLU A 60 -4.58 7.94 -20.54
N GLU A 61 -4.11 6.70 -20.39
CA GLU A 61 -4.81 5.49 -20.84
C GLU A 61 -5.05 4.54 -19.65
N ASN A 62 -5.98 3.61 -19.80
CA ASN A 62 -6.20 2.56 -18.81
C ASN A 62 -4.92 1.73 -18.65
N LEU A 63 -4.53 1.54 -17.39
CA LEU A 63 -3.34 0.76 -17.02
C LEU A 63 -3.79 -0.59 -16.47
N THR A 64 -3.31 -1.69 -17.09
CA THR A 64 -3.53 -3.03 -16.53
C THR A 64 -2.21 -3.65 -16.10
N ILE A 65 -2.15 -4.07 -14.84
CA ILE A 65 -0.98 -4.71 -14.24
C ILE A 65 -1.17 -6.22 -14.28
N HIS A 66 -0.29 -6.89 -15.04
CA HIS A 66 -0.40 -8.32 -15.34
C HIS A 66 0.53 -9.21 -14.50
N SER A 67 1.49 -8.63 -13.79
CA SER A 67 2.52 -9.42 -13.08
C SER A 67 3.16 -8.62 -11.95
N GLY A 68 3.82 -9.34 -11.05
CA GLY A 68 4.48 -8.74 -9.90
C GLY A 68 3.54 -8.47 -8.73
N ILE A 69 4.06 -7.82 -7.71
CA ILE A 69 3.30 -7.36 -6.56
C ILE A 69 3.04 -5.86 -6.66
N THR A 70 1.82 -5.42 -6.39
CA THR A 70 1.47 -3.99 -6.42
C THR A 70 1.35 -3.44 -5.00
N VAL A 71 2.10 -2.39 -4.69
CA VAL A 71 1.91 -1.60 -3.47
C VAL A 71 1.08 -0.38 -3.84
N ILE A 72 -0.10 -0.24 -3.24
CA ILE A 72 -1.00 0.89 -3.46
C ILE A 72 -1.01 1.71 -2.19
N VAL A 73 -0.55 2.97 -2.26
CA VAL A 73 -0.42 3.83 -1.10
C VAL A 73 -1.10 5.19 -1.31
N VAL A 74 -2.03 5.51 -0.41
CA VAL A 74 -2.86 6.72 -0.49
C VAL A 74 -3.01 7.40 0.87
N PRO A 75 -3.20 8.72 0.94
CA PRO A 75 -3.50 9.43 2.18
C PRO A 75 -4.98 9.28 2.57
N VAL A 76 -5.21 9.42 3.87
CA VAL A 76 -6.54 9.44 4.49
C VAL A 76 -6.99 10.87 4.73
N TYR A 77 -8.12 11.25 4.16
CA TYR A 77 -8.79 12.52 4.40
C TYR A 77 -10.18 12.28 4.99
N GLY A 78 -10.41 12.76 6.22
CA GLY A 78 -11.70 12.61 6.88
C GLY A 78 -12.11 11.14 7.17
N GLY A 79 -11.14 10.24 7.37
CA GLY A 79 -11.40 8.82 7.65
C GLY A 79 -11.65 7.96 6.40
N ARG A 80 -11.47 8.52 5.20
CA ARG A 80 -11.66 7.87 3.91
C ARG A 80 -10.42 8.06 3.03
N ILE A 81 -10.30 7.30 1.94
CA ILE A 81 -9.30 7.58 0.91
C ILE A 81 -9.53 9.00 0.40
N ALA A 82 -8.45 9.74 0.12
CA ALA A 82 -8.54 11.04 -0.54
C ALA A 82 -9.31 10.91 -1.86
N GLU A 83 -10.41 11.68 -2.01
CA GLU A 83 -11.29 11.61 -3.18
C GLU A 83 -10.52 11.77 -4.50
N THR A 84 -9.60 12.73 -4.56
CA THR A 84 -8.72 12.91 -5.71
C THR A 84 -7.84 11.68 -6.01
N ALA A 85 -7.45 10.91 -4.99
CA ALA A 85 -6.72 9.65 -5.23
C ALA A 85 -7.64 8.64 -5.92
N LEU A 86 -8.88 8.45 -5.44
CA LEU A 86 -9.86 7.56 -6.06
C LEU A 86 -10.13 7.94 -7.51
N GLU A 87 -10.37 9.25 -7.80
CA GLU A 87 -10.58 9.75 -9.15
C GLU A 87 -9.40 9.46 -10.09
N ARG A 88 -8.17 9.55 -9.59
CA ARG A 88 -6.95 9.31 -10.38
C ARG A 88 -6.58 7.84 -10.49
N MET A 89 -7.05 7.02 -9.59
CA MET A 89 -6.94 5.56 -9.64
C MET A 89 -7.95 4.93 -10.60
N GLU A 90 -8.98 5.67 -11.02
CA GLU A 90 -9.94 5.20 -12.01
C GLU A 90 -9.23 4.83 -13.32
N GLY A 91 -9.53 3.66 -13.87
CA GLY A 91 -8.86 3.15 -15.08
C GLY A 91 -7.58 2.33 -14.79
N ILE A 92 -7.23 2.10 -13.52
CA ILE A 92 -6.13 1.19 -13.16
C ILE A 92 -6.72 -0.15 -12.71
N TYR A 93 -6.23 -1.23 -13.31
CA TYR A 93 -6.71 -2.59 -13.07
C TYR A 93 -5.56 -3.56 -12.79
N GLY A 94 -5.80 -4.55 -11.94
CA GLY A 94 -4.98 -5.75 -11.80
C GLY A 94 -5.59 -6.90 -12.60
N GLN A 95 -4.76 -7.79 -13.09
CA GLN A 95 -5.20 -9.06 -13.63
C GLN A 95 -4.73 -10.17 -12.70
N ASP A 96 -5.53 -10.46 -11.67
CA ASP A 96 -5.18 -11.38 -10.59
C ASP A 96 -3.81 -11.06 -9.96
N SER A 97 -3.50 -9.77 -9.84
CA SER A 97 -2.22 -9.28 -9.33
C SER A 97 -2.29 -9.10 -7.82
N PRO A 98 -1.34 -9.65 -7.04
CA PRO A 98 -1.32 -9.44 -5.59
C PRO A 98 -1.10 -7.97 -5.26
N ALA A 99 -1.88 -7.46 -4.29
CA ALA A 99 -1.79 -6.08 -3.87
C ALA A 99 -1.58 -5.93 -2.36
N VAL A 100 -0.76 -4.94 -1.99
CA VAL A 100 -0.56 -4.47 -0.62
C VAL A 100 -1.25 -3.13 -0.49
N ALA A 101 -2.32 -3.07 0.29
CA ALA A 101 -3.09 -1.86 0.53
C ALA A 101 -2.45 -1.05 1.69
N VAL A 102 -2.05 0.18 1.41
CA VAL A 102 -1.39 1.04 2.41
C VAL A 102 -2.10 2.39 2.49
N VAL A 103 -2.45 2.81 3.70
CA VAL A 103 -2.99 4.15 3.94
C VAL A 103 -2.11 4.95 4.89
N VAL A 104 -2.00 6.26 4.64
CA VAL A 104 -1.22 7.18 5.49
C VAL A 104 -2.16 8.24 6.06
N TYR A 105 -2.24 8.33 7.38
CA TYR A 105 -3.18 9.20 8.08
C TYR A 105 -2.51 10.19 9.04
N GLY A 106 -3.16 11.32 9.28
CA GLY A 106 -2.63 12.44 10.06
C GLY A 106 -2.78 12.30 11.58
N ASN A 107 -2.51 11.11 12.14
CA ASN A 107 -2.47 10.83 13.60
C ASN A 107 -3.81 11.05 14.37
N ARG A 108 -4.94 11.15 13.68
CA ARG A 108 -6.25 11.10 14.35
C ARG A 108 -6.78 9.66 14.33
N ASP A 109 -7.30 9.26 13.20
CA ASP A 109 -7.77 7.91 12.89
C ASP A 109 -7.76 7.74 11.38
N TYR A 110 -7.70 6.49 10.91
CA TYR A 110 -7.86 6.16 9.50
C TYR A 110 -9.25 5.60 9.18
N ASP A 111 -10.09 5.41 10.22
CA ASP A 111 -11.49 4.95 10.16
C ASP A 111 -11.64 3.79 9.13
N ASP A 112 -12.45 3.96 8.09
CA ASP A 112 -12.73 2.94 7.07
C ASP A 112 -11.77 2.98 5.86
N ALA A 113 -10.80 3.89 5.81
CA ALA A 113 -9.98 4.11 4.61
C ALA A 113 -9.20 2.86 4.16
N LEU A 114 -8.70 2.04 5.09
CA LEU A 114 -7.98 0.82 4.74
C LEU A 114 -8.94 -0.25 4.17
N LEU A 115 -10.14 -0.35 4.71
CA LEU A 115 -11.20 -1.22 4.21
C LEU A 115 -11.64 -0.79 2.81
N GLU A 116 -11.83 0.52 2.62
CA GLU A 116 -12.18 1.11 1.33
C GLU A 116 -11.11 0.81 0.26
N LEU A 117 -9.82 0.93 0.61
CA LEU A 117 -8.73 0.61 -0.32
C LEU A 117 -8.70 -0.88 -0.67
N ARG A 118 -8.94 -1.77 0.31
CA ARG A 118 -9.09 -3.19 0.04
C ARG A 118 -10.23 -3.46 -0.94
N ASP A 119 -11.39 -2.87 -0.71
CA ASP A 119 -12.58 -3.07 -1.55
C ASP A 119 -12.36 -2.53 -2.96
N TRP A 120 -11.67 -1.38 -3.06
CA TRP A 120 -11.23 -0.84 -4.34
C TRP A 120 -10.31 -1.83 -5.09
N CYS A 121 -9.32 -2.41 -4.41
CA CYS A 121 -8.43 -3.40 -4.99
C CYS A 121 -9.22 -4.57 -5.58
N VAL A 122 -10.15 -5.15 -4.81
CA VAL A 122 -10.98 -6.27 -5.26
C VAL A 122 -11.83 -5.89 -6.47
N ALA A 123 -12.47 -4.72 -6.43
CA ALA A 123 -13.31 -4.23 -7.54
C ALA A 123 -12.53 -4.00 -8.84
N HIS A 124 -11.21 -3.77 -8.74
CA HIS A 124 -10.33 -3.49 -9.88
C HIS A 124 -9.43 -4.68 -10.25
N GLY A 125 -9.77 -5.91 -9.83
CA GLY A 125 -9.08 -7.14 -10.24
C GLY A 125 -7.73 -7.40 -9.58
N PHE A 126 -7.43 -6.69 -8.49
CA PHE A 126 -6.30 -7.02 -7.62
C PHE A 126 -6.70 -8.03 -6.55
N VAL A 127 -5.72 -8.79 -6.06
CA VAL A 127 -5.88 -9.70 -4.92
C VAL A 127 -5.19 -9.09 -3.69
N PRO A 128 -5.94 -8.47 -2.74
CA PRO A 128 -5.33 -7.91 -1.53
C PRO A 128 -4.71 -9.01 -0.67
N VAL A 129 -3.40 -8.98 -0.48
CA VAL A 129 -2.65 -9.97 0.31
C VAL A 129 -2.24 -9.45 1.68
N ALA A 130 -2.15 -8.14 1.84
CA ALA A 130 -1.84 -7.48 3.10
C ALA A 130 -2.32 -6.03 3.09
N GLY A 131 -2.49 -5.46 4.29
CA GLY A 131 -2.82 -4.05 4.46
C GLY A 131 -2.17 -3.43 5.69
N ALA A 132 -1.88 -2.13 5.64
CA ALA A 132 -1.33 -1.39 6.77
C ALA A 132 -1.74 0.08 6.78
N ALA A 133 -1.79 0.66 7.97
CA ALA A 133 -1.98 2.08 8.17
C ALA A 133 -0.76 2.68 8.88
N PHE A 134 -0.20 3.77 8.32
CA PHE A 134 0.95 4.48 8.86
C PHE A 134 0.62 5.94 9.17
N ILE A 135 1.36 6.52 10.13
CA ILE A 135 1.17 7.91 10.52
C ILE A 135 2.02 8.81 9.61
N GLY A 136 1.39 9.86 9.06
CA GLY A 136 2.05 11.00 8.44
C GLY A 136 1.75 12.29 9.19
N GLU A 137 2.46 13.37 8.86
CA GLU A 137 2.14 14.69 9.38
C GLU A 137 0.78 15.16 8.87
N HIS A 138 -0.05 15.67 9.77
CA HIS A 138 -1.39 16.12 9.43
C HIS A 138 -1.34 17.40 8.60
N SER A 139 -2.20 17.52 7.58
CA SER A 139 -2.30 18.70 6.72
C SER A 139 -2.61 20.02 7.47
N TYR A 140 -3.20 19.94 8.67
CA TYR A 140 -3.45 21.08 9.55
C TYR A 140 -2.32 21.37 10.54
N SER A 141 -1.20 20.63 10.46
CA SER A 141 0.00 20.91 11.26
C SER A 141 0.50 22.34 11.02
N ARG A 142 0.98 22.98 12.09
CA ARG A 142 1.55 24.33 12.05
C ARG A 142 2.82 24.34 12.91
N PRO A 143 3.82 25.17 12.64
CA PRO A 143 5.05 25.22 13.42
C PRO A 143 4.83 25.42 14.92
N ASN A 144 3.82 26.21 15.29
CA ASN A 144 3.45 26.47 16.69
C ASN A 144 2.40 25.48 17.26
N ARG A 145 1.87 24.59 16.43
CA ARG A 145 0.89 23.56 16.80
C ARG A 145 1.05 22.34 15.91
N PRO A 146 2.14 21.57 16.08
CA PRO A 146 2.37 20.40 15.23
C PRO A 146 1.38 19.29 15.57
N ILE A 147 0.90 18.61 14.55
CA ILE A 147 0.09 17.39 14.65
C ILE A 147 0.85 16.30 13.92
N ALA A 148 1.47 15.39 14.65
CA ALA A 148 2.42 14.41 14.13
C ALA A 148 3.53 15.06 13.29
N GLY A 149 4.05 16.21 13.75
CA GLY A 149 5.06 16.98 13.03
C GLY A 149 6.30 16.15 12.71
N GLY A 150 6.78 16.24 11.46
CA GLY A 150 7.94 15.50 10.98
C GLY A 150 7.71 14.00 10.74
N ARG A 151 6.44 13.53 10.74
CA ARG A 151 6.12 12.13 10.42
C ARG A 151 5.82 11.96 8.92
N PRO A 152 6.16 10.80 8.31
CA PRO A 152 6.80 9.63 8.94
C PRO A 152 8.26 9.90 9.29
N ASP A 153 8.67 9.45 10.46
CA ASP A 153 10.05 9.53 10.94
C ASP A 153 10.81 8.19 10.76
N ASN A 154 12.09 8.14 11.16
CA ASN A 154 12.88 6.92 11.02
C ASN A 154 12.26 5.69 11.71
N PRO A 155 11.69 5.75 12.93
CA PRO A 155 10.92 4.65 13.51
C PRO A 155 9.73 4.20 12.66
N ASP A 156 9.04 5.11 11.97
CA ASP A 156 7.93 4.75 11.08
C ASP A 156 8.42 4.04 9.83
N LEU A 157 9.50 4.54 9.23
CA LEU A 157 10.13 3.90 8.08
C LEU A 157 10.68 2.51 8.42
N GLN A 158 11.24 2.31 9.62
CA GLN A 158 11.64 0.98 10.08
C GLN A 158 10.44 0.02 10.18
N LYS A 159 9.28 0.50 10.67
CA LYS A 159 8.05 -0.31 10.71
C LYS A 159 7.52 -0.61 9.31
N ALA A 160 7.57 0.36 8.39
CA ALA A 160 7.15 0.16 7.01
C ALA A 160 8.03 -0.88 6.31
N ARG A 161 9.35 -0.81 6.51
CA ARG A 161 10.29 -1.82 6.01
C ARG A 161 10.01 -3.20 6.58
N ALA A 162 9.86 -3.31 7.90
CA ALA A 162 9.57 -4.58 8.57
C ALA A 162 8.23 -5.18 8.10
N PHE A 163 7.23 -4.35 7.83
CA PHE A 163 5.97 -4.77 7.23
C PHE A 163 6.19 -5.35 5.82
N GLY A 164 6.95 -4.67 4.96
CA GLY A 164 7.31 -5.18 3.63
C GLY A 164 8.03 -6.53 3.70
N GLU A 165 8.99 -6.69 4.62
CA GLU A 165 9.68 -7.95 4.86
C GLU A 165 8.73 -9.07 5.32
N GLN A 166 7.72 -8.75 6.15
CA GLN A 166 6.72 -9.73 6.57
C GLN A 166 5.86 -10.18 5.40
N VAL A 167 5.43 -9.24 4.55
CA VAL A 167 4.66 -9.56 3.33
C VAL A 167 5.49 -10.41 2.38
N GLY A 168 6.76 -10.08 2.14
CA GLY A 168 7.66 -10.87 1.30
C GLY A 168 7.82 -12.30 1.83
N ARG A 169 8.04 -12.46 3.14
CA ARG A 169 8.09 -13.80 3.78
C ARG A 169 6.78 -14.57 3.66
N LEU A 170 5.65 -13.87 3.73
CA LEU A 170 4.35 -14.50 3.58
C LEU A 170 4.16 -15.03 2.16
N LEU A 171 4.38 -14.20 1.15
CA LEU A 171 4.21 -14.56 -0.26
C LEU A 171 5.13 -15.72 -0.66
N ASN A 172 6.34 -15.76 -0.11
CA ASN A 172 7.27 -16.88 -0.34
C ASN A 172 6.78 -18.24 0.21
N ARG A 173 5.68 -18.28 0.98
CA ARG A 173 5.08 -19.53 1.49
C ARG A 173 3.99 -20.09 0.58
N PHE A 174 3.54 -19.36 -0.43
CA PHE A 174 2.47 -19.76 -1.33
C PHE A 174 2.98 -20.04 -2.74
N GLN A 175 2.37 -21.00 -3.43
CA GLN A 175 2.67 -21.30 -4.84
C GLN A 175 1.78 -20.53 -5.79
N THR A 176 0.56 -20.25 -5.36
CA THR A 176 -0.47 -19.58 -6.17
C THR A 176 -1.24 -18.56 -5.31
N LEU A 177 -1.82 -17.56 -5.94
CA LEU A 177 -2.67 -16.56 -5.26
C LEU A 177 -3.94 -17.17 -4.68
N ASP A 178 -4.44 -18.29 -5.23
CA ASP A 178 -5.61 -19.00 -4.72
C ASP A 178 -5.38 -19.58 -3.31
N GLU A 179 -4.13 -19.74 -2.90
CA GLU A 179 -3.75 -20.17 -1.55
C GLU A 179 -3.79 -19.01 -0.54
N VAL A 180 -3.76 -17.76 -1.03
CA VAL A 180 -3.93 -16.56 -0.21
C VAL A 180 -5.42 -16.38 0.03
N ALA A 181 -5.88 -16.55 1.28
CA ALA A 181 -7.29 -16.39 1.58
C ALA A 181 -7.73 -14.95 1.27
N PRO A 182 -8.75 -14.73 0.43
CA PRO A 182 -9.38 -13.43 0.33
C PRO A 182 -10.01 -13.09 1.68
N ILE A 183 -9.96 -11.84 2.03
CA ILE A 183 -10.54 -11.32 3.26
C ILE A 183 -11.96 -10.86 2.99
#